data_eec7dc47bedea3695f3e49b6e4a0fabe
#
_entry.id   eec7dc47bedea3695f3e49b6e4a0fabe
#
_cell.length_a   1.000
_cell.length_b   1.000
_cell.length_c   1.000
_cell.angle_alpha   90.00
_cell.angle_beta   90.00
_cell.angle_gamma   90.00
#
_symmetry.space_group_name_H-M   'P 1'
#
loop_
_entity.id
_entity.type
_entity.pdbx_description
1 polymer ?
#
loop_
_entity_poly.entity_id
_entity_poly.type
_entity_poly.pdbx_seq_one_letter_code
_entity_poly.pdbx_strand_id
1 'polypeptide(L)'
;IADLNRFKQVIVGGAPVDDHLRKAVKGHPSTIYATFGMTETYSHVALQNLSRGEEHYTAVAQVKFSKQGDNLVIHAPHIGIEKLITTDCVDLISPTKFVWKGRSDFVINSGGIKLHPEQIEKHLSSVISTPFFVFGLPDQQLGESLSIVFEGHIPDEAQSMILKLETLRKYEIPKNYFVLSKFVRLNGKIQRKLTLQSIDFHEVQ
;
A
#
# COMPACT_ATOMS: atom_id res chain seq x y z
N ILE A 1 -8.95 -14.67 -14.91
CA ILE A 1 -9.88 -13.50 -15.07
C ILE A 1 -11.08 -13.89 -15.92
N ALA A 2 -10.91 -14.70 -16.98
CA ALA A 2 -12.03 -15.12 -17.87
C ALA A 2 -13.23 -15.76 -17.11
N ASP A 3 -12.99 -16.48 -16.03
CA ASP A 3 -14.05 -17.10 -15.24
C ASP A 3 -14.89 -16.09 -14.41
N LEU A 4 -14.43 -14.86 -14.25
CA LEU A 4 -15.16 -13.83 -13.50
C LEU A 4 -16.42 -13.36 -14.23
N ASN A 5 -16.52 -13.57 -15.55
CA ASN A 5 -17.71 -13.22 -16.35
C ASN A 5 -19.00 -13.93 -15.90
N ARG A 6 -18.87 -14.99 -15.09
CA ARG A 6 -20.01 -15.73 -14.50
C ARG A 6 -20.70 -14.95 -13.38
N PHE A 7 -20.05 -13.94 -12.82
CA PHE A 7 -20.52 -13.20 -11.66
C PHE A 7 -20.89 -11.76 -12.06
N LYS A 8 -21.99 -11.27 -11.53
CA LYS A 8 -22.36 -9.84 -11.70
C LYS A 8 -21.44 -8.94 -10.90
N GLN A 9 -21.07 -9.37 -9.70
CA GLN A 9 -20.22 -8.63 -8.77
C GLN A 9 -19.20 -9.57 -8.13
N VAL A 10 -17.99 -9.07 -7.93
CA VAL A 10 -16.89 -9.77 -7.27
C VAL A 10 -16.24 -8.83 -6.27
N ILE A 11 -15.90 -9.32 -5.09
CA ILE A 11 -15.11 -8.59 -4.11
C ILE A 11 -13.72 -9.23 -3.97
N VAL A 12 -12.69 -8.40 -3.88
CA VAL A 12 -11.31 -8.79 -3.65
C VAL A 12 -10.84 -8.09 -2.39
N GLY A 13 -10.25 -8.83 -1.46
CA GLY A 13 -9.82 -8.26 -0.19
C GLY A 13 -8.76 -9.09 0.50
N GLY A 14 -8.37 -8.64 1.71
CA GLY A 14 -7.37 -9.30 2.54
C GLY A 14 -5.94 -8.79 2.33
N ALA A 15 -5.64 -8.15 1.20
CA ALA A 15 -4.38 -7.48 0.90
C ALA A 15 -4.61 -6.30 -0.04
N PRO A 16 -3.68 -5.34 -0.15
CA PRO A 16 -3.72 -4.33 -1.18
C PRO A 16 -3.75 -4.96 -2.58
N VAL A 17 -4.56 -4.39 -3.47
CA VAL A 17 -4.65 -4.84 -4.87
C VAL A 17 -3.51 -4.22 -5.66
N ASP A 18 -2.68 -5.05 -6.27
CA ASP A 18 -1.57 -4.61 -7.11
C ASP A 18 -2.04 -3.98 -8.43
N ASP A 19 -1.14 -3.23 -9.07
CA ASP A 19 -1.44 -2.52 -10.31
C ASP A 19 -1.68 -3.46 -11.50
N HIS A 20 -1.09 -4.66 -11.50
CA HIS A 20 -1.32 -5.63 -12.56
C HIS A 20 -2.79 -6.09 -12.54
N LEU A 21 -3.29 -6.46 -11.36
CA LEU A 21 -4.70 -6.85 -11.21
C LEU A 21 -5.63 -5.65 -11.51
N ARG A 22 -5.30 -4.43 -11.04
CA ARG A 22 -6.08 -3.21 -11.35
C ARG A 22 -6.22 -2.98 -12.85
N LYS A 23 -5.12 -3.07 -13.60
CA LYS A 23 -5.11 -2.94 -15.06
C LYS A 23 -5.91 -4.05 -15.74
N ALA A 24 -5.74 -5.28 -15.28
CA ALA A 24 -6.39 -6.46 -15.86
C ALA A 24 -7.91 -6.48 -15.69
N VAL A 25 -8.44 -5.85 -14.62
CA VAL A 25 -9.90 -5.81 -14.36
C VAL A 25 -10.57 -4.51 -14.79
N LYS A 26 -9.80 -3.51 -15.18
CA LYS A 26 -10.36 -2.23 -15.68
C LYS A 26 -11.16 -2.46 -16.95
N GLY A 27 -12.41 -2.00 -16.96
CA GLY A 27 -13.35 -2.22 -18.07
C GLY A 27 -13.98 -3.62 -18.09
N HIS A 28 -13.72 -4.47 -17.09
CA HIS A 28 -14.31 -5.80 -17.01
C HIS A 28 -15.86 -5.72 -16.91
N PRO A 29 -16.62 -6.60 -17.60
CA PRO A 29 -18.09 -6.57 -17.58
C PRO A 29 -18.69 -6.82 -16.18
N SER A 30 -18.05 -7.64 -15.36
CA SER A 30 -18.43 -7.79 -13.96
C SER A 30 -17.94 -6.60 -13.13
N THR A 31 -18.72 -6.15 -12.17
CA THR A 31 -18.27 -5.12 -11.25
C THR A 31 -17.34 -5.73 -10.20
N ILE A 32 -16.07 -5.35 -10.21
CA ILE A 32 -15.05 -5.87 -9.30
C ILE A 32 -14.68 -4.79 -8.30
N TYR A 33 -14.82 -5.10 -7.01
CA TYR A 33 -14.53 -4.20 -5.92
C TYR A 33 -13.33 -4.68 -5.11
N ALA A 34 -12.41 -3.78 -4.80
CA ALA A 34 -11.50 -3.96 -3.67
C ALA A 34 -12.23 -3.57 -2.38
N THR A 35 -12.01 -4.35 -1.31
CA THR A 35 -12.59 -4.08 0.01
C THR A 35 -11.59 -3.38 0.91
N PHE A 36 -12.07 -2.47 1.75
CA PHE A 36 -11.33 -1.89 2.87
C PHE A 36 -12.05 -2.22 4.17
N GLY A 37 -11.33 -2.82 5.11
CA GLY A 37 -11.83 -3.22 6.42
C GLY A 37 -10.73 -3.87 7.25
N MET A 38 -11.01 -4.08 8.51
CA MET A 38 -10.07 -4.63 9.49
C MET A 38 -10.82 -5.48 10.52
N THR A 39 -10.08 -6.15 11.40
CA THR A 39 -10.68 -7.00 12.45
C THR A 39 -11.64 -6.21 13.33
N GLU A 40 -11.27 -4.97 13.65
CA GLU A 40 -12.04 -4.07 14.50
C GLU A 40 -13.38 -3.65 13.88
N THR A 41 -13.49 -3.74 12.55
CA THR A 41 -14.74 -3.43 11.83
C THR A 41 -15.54 -4.69 11.46
N TYR A 42 -15.11 -5.86 11.94
CA TYR A 42 -15.69 -7.20 11.67
C TYR A 42 -15.67 -7.60 10.19
N SER A 43 -15.79 -6.66 9.27
CA SER A 43 -15.80 -6.85 7.83
C SER A 43 -15.39 -5.55 7.12
N HIS A 44 -15.67 -5.45 5.82
CA HIS A 44 -15.38 -4.27 5.04
C HIS A 44 -16.34 -3.11 5.37
N VAL A 45 -15.80 -1.91 5.43
CA VAL A 45 -16.51 -0.64 5.67
C VAL A 45 -16.48 0.28 4.45
N ALA A 46 -15.66 -0.05 3.45
CA ALA A 46 -15.61 0.69 2.20
C ALA A 46 -15.27 -0.23 1.02
N LEU A 47 -15.66 0.21 -0.16
CA LEU A 47 -15.44 -0.47 -1.44
C LEU A 47 -14.82 0.50 -2.46
N GLN A 48 -13.91 0.00 -3.27
CA GLN A 48 -13.31 0.70 -4.41
C GLN A 48 -13.67 -0.05 -5.69
N ASN A 49 -14.31 0.60 -6.66
CA ASN A 49 -14.69 -0.04 -7.92
C ASN A 49 -13.50 -0.10 -8.89
N LEU A 50 -12.86 -1.26 -8.95
CA LEU A 50 -11.70 -1.52 -9.80
C LEU A 50 -12.08 -1.55 -11.29
N SER A 51 -13.26 -2.08 -11.63
CA SER A 51 -13.72 -2.16 -13.03
C SER A 51 -13.92 -0.78 -13.64
N ARG A 52 -14.26 0.24 -12.83
CA ARG A 52 -14.35 1.64 -13.24
C ARG A 52 -13.04 2.39 -13.15
N GLY A 53 -11.98 1.77 -12.61
CA GLY A 53 -10.70 2.42 -12.38
C GLY A 53 -10.76 3.50 -11.29
N GLU A 54 -11.67 3.37 -10.31
CA GLU A 54 -11.74 4.33 -9.20
C GLU A 54 -10.50 4.23 -8.33
N GLU A 55 -9.97 5.38 -7.91
CA GLU A 55 -8.81 5.46 -7.01
C GLU A 55 -9.24 5.64 -5.54
N HIS A 56 -10.50 5.95 -5.30
CA HIS A 56 -11.04 6.19 -3.97
C HIS A 56 -11.89 5.02 -3.47
N TYR A 57 -11.92 4.84 -2.16
CA TYR A 57 -12.87 3.99 -1.46
C TYR A 57 -14.13 4.76 -1.12
N THR A 58 -15.29 4.14 -1.28
CA THR A 58 -16.59 4.67 -0.93
C THR A 58 -17.18 3.85 0.23
N ALA A 59 -17.69 4.54 1.26
CA ALA A 59 -18.33 3.93 2.42
C ALA A 59 -19.47 2.99 2.03
N VAL A 60 -19.62 1.90 2.77
CA VAL A 60 -20.80 1.04 2.71
C VAL A 60 -21.79 1.40 3.82
N ALA A 61 -23.07 1.17 3.59
CA ALA A 61 -24.14 1.40 4.55
C ALA A 61 -24.08 2.82 5.19
N GLN A 62 -24.15 2.89 6.53
CA GLN A 62 -24.17 4.13 7.31
C GLN A 62 -22.76 4.55 7.81
N VAL A 63 -21.69 3.97 7.27
CA VAL A 63 -20.33 4.29 7.66
C VAL A 63 -19.98 5.71 7.22
N LYS A 64 -19.31 6.45 8.12
CA LYS A 64 -18.73 7.77 7.83
C LYS A 64 -17.26 7.80 8.21
N PHE A 65 -16.53 8.68 7.55
CA PHE A 65 -15.10 8.86 7.73
C PHE A 65 -14.78 10.28 8.17
N SER A 66 -13.77 10.42 9.00
CA SER A 66 -13.11 11.68 9.32
C SER A 66 -11.61 11.45 9.42
N LYS A 67 -10.83 12.47 9.75
CA LYS A 67 -9.37 12.36 9.96
C LYS A 67 -9.00 12.82 11.35
N GLN A 68 -7.97 12.18 11.91
CA GLN A 68 -7.23 12.69 13.06
C GLN A 68 -5.74 12.75 12.68
N GLY A 69 -5.22 13.96 12.42
CA GLY A 69 -3.97 14.13 11.69
C GLY A 69 -4.09 13.57 10.26
N ASP A 70 -3.18 12.66 9.88
CA ASP A 70 -3.25 11.98 8.59
C ASP A 70 -4.04 10.66 8.66
N ASN A 71 -4.38 10.20 9.86
CA ASN A 71 -5.01 8.91 10.08
C ASN A 71 -6.52 8.94 9.83
N LEU A 72 -7.02 7.89 9.18
CA LEU A 72 -8.45 7.65 8.98
C LEU A 72 -9.14 7.37 10.31
N VAL A 73 -10.28 8.01 10.51
CA VAL A 73 -11.20 7.71 11.61
C VAL A 73 -12.50 7.17 11.03
N ILE A 74 -12.91 6.00 11.52
CA ILE A 74 -14.12 5.30 11.10
C ILE A 74 -15.22 5.52 12.14
N HIS A 75 -16.41 5.89 11.65
CA HIS A 75 -17.63 5.99 12.42
C HIS A 75 -18.68 5.03 11.84
N ALA A 76 -19.04 4.01 12.60
CA ALA A 76 -19.99 2.98 12.19
C ALA A 76 -20.88 2.57 13.38
N PRO A 77 -21.74 3.48 13.89
CA PRO A 77 -22.53 3.24 15.10
C PRO A 77 -23.48 2.06 14.97
N HIS A 78 -23.92 1.73 13.75
CA HIS A 78 -24.78 0.57 13.48
C HIS A 78 -24.11 -0.80 13.77
N ILE A 79 -22.77 -0.83 13.92
CA ILE A 79 -22.01 -2.00 14.35
C ILE A 79 -21.26 -1.74 15.67
N GLY A 80 -21.68 -0.72 16.44
CA GLY A 80 -21.12 -0.40 17.76
C GLY A 80 -19.81 0.40 17.74
N ILE A 81 -19.42 0.98 16.59
CA ILE A 81 -18.20 1.76 16.46
C ILE A 81 -18.54 3.25 16.38
N GLU A 82 -18.50 3.94 17.53
CA GLU A 82 -18.70 5.40 17.56
C GLU A 82 -17.52 6.13 16.96
N LYS A 83 -16.28 5.72 17.30
CA LYS A 83 -15.03 6.32 16.80
C LYS A 83 -13.91 5.29 16.86
N LEU A 84 -13.38 4.91 15.71
CA LEU A 84 -12.19 4.07 15.59
C LEU A 84 -11.10 4.84 14.85
N ILE A 85 -10.01 5.17 15.56
CA ILE A 85 -8.83 5.78 14.95
C ILE A 85 -7.95 4.67 14.42
N THR A 86 -7.65 4.69 13.13
CA THR A 86 -6.80 3.70 12.47
C THR A 86 -5.37 4.20 12.32
N THR A 87 -4.47 3.33 11.89
CA THR A 87 -3.12 3.71 11.44
C THR A 87 -3.04 3.94 9.93
N ASP A 88 -4.16 3.92 9.23
CA ASP A 88 -4.22 4.14 7.78
C ASP A 88 -4.21 5.64 7.47
N CYS A 89 -3.22 6.09 6.71
CA CYS A 89 -3.13 7.45 6.20
C CYS A 89 -4.00 7.60 4.95
N VAL A 90 -4.78 8.69 4.89
CA VAL A 90 -5.73 8.92 3.79
C VAL A 90 -5.81 10.38 3.38
N ASP A 91 -6.20 10.60 2.13
CA ASP A 91 -6.76 11.88 1.68
C ASP A 91 -8.28 11.75 1.71
N LEU A 92 -8.92 12.47 2.63
CA LEU A 92 -10.38 12.48 2.78
C LEU A 92 -11.01 13.35 1.70
N ILE A 93 -11.83 12.75 0.83
CA ILE A 93 -12.56 13.48 -0.22
C ILE A 93 -13.89 14.01 0.33
N SER A 94 -14.58 13.20 1.12
CA SER A 94 -15.85 13.53 1.77
C SER A 94 -16.06 12.64 3.00
N PRO A 95 -17.09 12.88 3.83
CA PRO A 95 -17.41 11.99 4.94
C PRO A 95 -17.70 10.53 4.54
N THR A 96 -17.82 10.23 3.25
CA THR A 96 -18.08 8.88 2.74
C THR A 96 -17.06 8.41 1.72
N LYS A 97 -15.99 9.20 1.43
CA LYS A 97 -15.01 8.85 0.42
C LYS A 97 -13.59 9.24 0.83
N PHE A 98 -12.62 8.36 0.60
CA PHE A 98 -11.21 8.63 0.83
C PHE A 98 -10.31 7.92 -0.19
N VAL A 99 -9.10 8.48 -0.40
CA VAL A 99 -7.99 7.80 -1.09
C VAL A 99 -7.04 7.27 -0.02
N TRP A 100 -6.74 5.98 -0.05
CA TRP A 100 -5.79 5.36 0.86
C TRP A 100 -4.35 5.63 0.39
N LYS A 101 -3.46 6.02 1.31
CA LYS A 101 -2.07 6.37 1.01
C LYS A 101 -1.07 5.36 1.55
N GLY A 102 -1.42 4.65 2.60
CA GLY A 102 -0.53 3.71 3.29
C GLY A 102 -0.77 3.74 4.80
N ARG A 103 0.16 3.19 5.56
CA ARG A 103 0.07 3.13 7.01
C ARG A 103 1.03 4.11 7.68
N SER A 104 0.57 4.79 8.72
CA SER A 104 1.41 5.71 9.51
C SER A 104 2.60 5.02 10.17
N ASP A 105 2.48 3.70 10.45
CA ASP A 105 3.54 2.87 11.03
C ASP A 105 4.77 2.72 10.12
N PHE A 106 4.62 2.98 8.83
CA PHE A 106 5.65 2.80 7.80
C PHE A 106 6.05 4.10 7.10
N VAL A 107 5.43 5.24 7.45
CA VAL A 107 5.80 6.54 6.88
C VAL A 107 7.28 6.81 7.13
N ILE A 108 7.99 7.17 6.06
CA ILE A 108 9.42 7.50 6.08
C ILE A 108 9.55 9.03 6.11
N ASN A 109 10.31 9.56 7.07
CA ASN A 109 10.53 11.01 7.19
C ASN A 109 11.91 11.36 6.63
N SER A 110 11.98 11.67 5.35
CA SER A 110 13.22 11.93 4.61
C SER A 110 13.37 13.42 4.29
N GLY A 111 14.31 14.09 4.94
CA GLY A 111 14.58 15.52 4.72
C GLY A 111 13.36 16.43 4.96
N GLY A 112 12.51 16.08 5.92
CA GLY A 112 11.27 16.82 6.23
C GLY A 112 10.08 16.46 5.34
N ILE A 113 10.26 15.54 4.37
CA ILE A 113 9.19 15.05 3.50
C ILE A 113 8.69 13.72 4.04
N LYS A 114 7.36 13.61 4.21
CA LYS A 114 6.70 12.33 4.55
C LYS A 114 6.51 11.51 3.28
N LEU A 115 7.17 10.36 3.21
CA LEU A 115 7.03 9.40 2.12
C LEU A 115 6.14 8.24 2.58
N HIS A 116 5.23 7.83 1.72
CA HIS A 116 4.34 6.70 1.95
C HIS A 116 4.85 5.49 1.16
N PRO A 117 5.47 4.49 1.81
CA PRO A 117 6.06 3.32 1.14
C PRO A 117 5.11 2.66 0.16
N GLU A 118 3.86 2.46 0.55
CA GLU A 118 2.88 1.76 -0.26
C GLU A 118 2.53 2.49 -1.56
N GLN A 119 2.63 3.83 -1.58
CA GLN A 119 2.46 4.60 -2.83
C GLN A 119 3.66 4.44 -3.75
N ILE A 120 4.86 4.49 -3.19
CA ILE A 120 6.11 4.29 -3.94
C ILE A 120 6.15 2.87 -4.51
N GLU A 121 5.85 1.87 -3.69
CA GLU A 121 5.81 0.45 -4.10
C GLU A 121 4.79 0.21 -5.21
N LYS A 122 3.64 0.89 -5.16
CA LYS A 122 2.65 0.85 -6.24
C LYS A 122 3.27 1.26 -7.58
N HIS A 123 4.04 2.36 -7.61
CA HIS A 123 4.73 2.80 -8.82
C HIS A 123 5.84 1.83 -9.24
N LEU A 124 6.66 1.38 -8.30
CA LEU A 124 7.77 0.44 -8.55
C LEU A 124 7.28 -0.91 -9.08
N SER A 125 6.13 -1.40 -8.63
CA SER A 125 5.54 -2.67 -9.09
C SER A 125 5.16 -2.68 -10.58
N SER A 126 5.14 -1.51 -11.23
CA SER A 126 4.91 -1.44 -12.68
C SER A 126 6.10 -1.91 -13.52
N VAL A 127 7.31 -1.90 -12.94
CA VAL A 127 8.57 -2.27 -13.60
C VAL A 127 9.34 -3.38 -12.88
N ILE A 128 9.02 -3.65 -11.62
CA ILE A 128 9.67 -4.66 -10.79
C ILE A 128 8.67 -5.77 -10.47
N SER A 129 9.00 -7.01 -10.83
CA SER A 129 8.19 -8.20 -10.55
C SER A 129 8.70 -9.04 -9.37
N THR A 130 10.00 -8.94 -9.04
CA THR A 130 10.58 -9.58 -7.85
C THR A 130 9.93 -9.01 -6.59
N PRO A 131 9.58 -9.82 -5.57
CA PRO A 131 9.04 -9.30 -4.32
C PRO A 131 10.00 -8.32 -3.65
N PHE A 132 9.50 -7.17 -3.27
CA PHE A 132 10.26 -6.11 -2.61
C PHE A 132 9.35 -5.30 -1.67
N PHE A 133 9.96 -4.48 -0.84
CA PHE A 133 9.31 -3.34 -0.19
C PHE A 133 10.33 -2.22 0.06
N VAL A 134 9.83 -1.00 0.28
CA VAL A 134 10.68 0.15 0.63
C VAL A 134 10.53 0.49 2.12
N PHE A 135 11.59 1.06 2.69
CA PHE A 135 11.66 1.40 4.11
C PHE A 135 12.61 2.58 4.35
N GLY A 136 12.51 3.21 5.53
CA GLY A 136 13.44 4.23 5.98
C GLY A 136 14.67 3.60 6.63
N LEU A 137 15.85 3.92 6.12
CA LEU A 137 17.13 3.62 6.78
C LEU A 137 17.59 4.89 7.52
N PRO A 138 18.02 4.81 8.78
CA PRO A 138 18.57 5.97 9.48
C PRO A 138 19.64 6.68 8.68
N ASP A 139 19.55 8.02 8.57
CA ASP A 139 20.45 8.86 7.79
C ASP A 139 20.75 10.15 8.59
N GLN A 140 22.04 10.51 8.70
CA GLN A 140 22.46 11.66 9.52
C GLN A 140 21.97 13.01 9.00
N GLN A 141 21.78 13.16 7.68
CA GLN A 141 21.36 14.41 7.06
C GLN A 141 19.85 14.50 6.85
N LEU A 142 19.22 13.37 6.53
CA LEU A 142 17.82 13.33 6.15
C LEU A 142 16.91 12.84 7.29
N GLY A 143 17.47 12.36 8.40
CA GLY A 143 16.74 11.58 9.41
C GLY A 143 16.55 10.15 8.95
N GLU A 144 15.88 9.95 7.80
CA GLU A 144 15.74 8.66 7.14
C GLU A 144 16.02 8.80 5.64
N SER A 145 16.73 7.83 5.06
CA SER A 145 16.88 7.70 3.61
C SER A 145 15.97 6.59 3.08
N LEU A 146 15.29 6.86 1.96
CA LEU A 146 14.46 5.85 1.31
C LEU A 146 15.34 4.72 0.77
N SER A 147 15.06 3.51 1.20
CA SER A 147 15.79 2.29 0.85
C SER A 147 14.83 1.22 0.34
N ILE A 148 15.30 0.31 -0.49
CA ILE A 148 14.53 -0.82 -1.03
C ILE A 148 15.21 -2.13 -0.65
N VAL A 149 14.41 -3.14 -0.30
CA VAL A 149 14.88 -4.51 -0.09
C VAL A 149 14.14 -5.47 -1.00
N PHE A 150 14.89 -6.39 -1.61
CA PHE A 150 14.39 -7.42 -2.50
C PHE A 150 14.45 -8.79 -1.84
N GLU A 151 13.53 -9.67 -2.21
CA GLU A 151 13.60 -11.08 -1.82
C GLU A 151 14.35 -11.88 -2.89
N GLY A 152 15.37 -12.60 -2.47
CA GLY A 152 16.16 -13.50 -3.33
C GLY A 152 17.28 -12.81 -4.09
N HIS A 153 17.00 -11.86 -4.96
CA HIS A 153 18.00 -11.14 -5.75
C HIS A 153 17.53 -9.75 -6.17
N ILE A 154 18.46 -8.86 -6.46
CA ILE A 154 18.17 -7.59 -7.12
C ILE A 154 18.02 -7.89 -8.62
N PRO A 155 16.89 -7.54 -9.27
CA PRO A 155 16.74 -7.70 -10.71
C PRO A 155 17.83 -6.95 -11.47
N ASP A 156 18.33 -7.53 -12.56
CA ASP A 156 19.21 -6.83 -13.48
C ASP A 156 18.57 -5.52 -13.92
N GLU A 157 19.36 -4.45 -13.99
CA GLU A 157 18.91 -3.11 -14.34
C GLU A 157 17.83 -2.48 -13.42
N ALA A 158 17.52 -3.05 -12.24
CA ALA A 158 16.48 -2.52 -11.34
C ALA A 158 16.65 -1.02 -11.10
N GLN A 159 17.88 -0.56 -10.80
CA GLN A 159 18.16 0.85 -10.60
C GLN A 159 17.86 1.69 -11.84
N SER A 160 18.28 1.22 -13.01
CA SER A 160 18.03 1.89 -14.30
C SER A 160 16.53 1.98 -14.60
N MET A 161 15.77 0.91 -14.33
CA MET A 161 14.32 0.88 -14.51
C MET A 161 13.61 1.85 -13.58
N ILE A 162 14.02 1.91 -12.31
CA ILE A 162 13.47 2.83 -11.30
C ILE A 162 13.74 4.29 -11.71
N LEU A 163 14.96 4.61 -12.13
CA LEU A 163 15.34 5.97 -12.54
C LEU A 163 14.57 6.48 -13.77
N LYS A 164 14.07 5.57 -14.63
CA LYS A 164 13.27 5.90 -15.82
C LYS A 164 11.78 6.09 -15.52
N LEU A 165 11.33 5.83 -14.27
CA LEU A 165 9.92 5.99 -13.91
C LEU A 165 9.57 7.47 -13.72
N GLU A 166 8.89 8.05 -14.70
CA GLU A 166 8.39 9.44 -14.64
C GLU A 166 7.33 9.68 -13.56
N THR A 167 6.74 8.59 -13.03
CA THR A 167 5.72 8.65 -11.98
C THR A 167 6.30 8.85 -10.58
N LEU A 168 7.61 8.64 -10.40
CA LEU A 168 8.32 8.87 -9.14
C LEU A 168 8.93 10.27 -9.10
N ARG A 169 8.79 10.93 -7.97
CA ARG A 169 9.50 12.18 -7.71
C ARG A 169 10.95 11.88 -7.31
N LYS A 170 11.84 12.83 -7.50
CA LYS A 170 13.28 12.67 -7.21
C LYS A 170 13.58 12.12 -5.80
N TYR A 171 12.79 12.52 -4.81
CA TYR A 171 12.94 12.08 -3.42
C TYR A 171 12.24 10.73 -3.11
N GLU A 172 11.49 10.17 -4.07
CA GLU A 172 10.86 8.85 -4.01
C GLU A 172 11.71 7.76 -4.67
N ILE A 173 12.92 8.11 -5.12
CA ILE A 173 13.89 7.17 -5.68
C ILE A 173 14.71 6.56 -4.54
N PRO A 174 14.70 5.22 -4.36
CA PRO A 174 15.52 4.57 -3.33
C PRO A 174 17.01 4.84 -3.53
N LYS A 175 17.70 5.15 -2.42
CA LYS A 175 19.14 5.40 -2.41
C LYS A 175 19.96 4.15 -2.13
N ASN A 176 19.42 3.24 -1.34
CA ASN A 176 20.09 2.01 -0.92
C ASN A 176 19.29 0.79 -1.37
N TYR A 177 19.99 -0.26 -1.80
CA TYR A 177 19.44 -1.48 -2.35
C TYR A 177 19.93 -2.66 -1.55
N PHE A 178 19.01 -3.43 -0.96
CA PHE A 178 19.31 -4.58 -0.12
C PHE A 178 18.70 -5.85 -0.68
N VAL A 179 19.26 -6.99 -0.28
CA VAL A 179 18.74 -8.32 -0.61
C VAL A 179 18.60 -9.14 0.66
N LEU A 180 17.51 -9.85 0.77
CA LEU A 180 17.31 -10.92 1.74
C LEU A 180 16.93 -12.21 1.01
N SER A 181 17.42 -13.32 1.47
CA SER A 181 17.08 -14.64 0.88
C SER A 181 15.58 -14.90 0.93
N LYS A 182 14.92 -14.49 2.00
CA LYS A 182 13.46 -14.67 2.19
C LYS A 182 12.89 -13.65 3.15
N PHE A 183 11.68 -13.16 2.83
CA PHE A 183 10.90 -12.30 3.73
C PHE A 183 10.13 -13.11 4.77
N VAL A 184 10.00 -12.58 5.98
CA VAL A 184 9.13 -13.12 7.01
C VAL A 184 7.68 -12.86 6.61
N ARG A 185 6.84 -13.90 6.60
CA ARG A 185 5.42 -13.80 6.26
C ARG A 185 4.54 -14.43 7.34
N LEU A 186 3.39 -13.78 7.58
CA LEU A 186 2.32 -14.34 8.40
C LEU A 186 1.05 -14.33 7.57
N ASN A 187 0.41 -15.48 7.40
CA ASN A 187 -0.79 -15.64 6.55
C ASN A 187 -0.62 -15.04 5.14
N GLY A 188 0.56 -15.27 4.53
CA GLY A 188 0.91 -14.74 3.21
C GLY A 188 1.32 -13.26 3.17
N LYS A 189 1.16 -12.50 4.26
CA LYS A 189 1.51 -11.07 4.33
C LYS A 189 2.93 -10.87 4.86
N ILE A 190 3.71 -10.02 4.18
CA ILE A 190 5.07 -9.65 4.58
C ILE A 190 5.02 -8.91 5.92
N GLN A 191 5.81 -9.39 6.88
CA GLN A 191 6.02 -8.77 8.18
C GLN A 191 7.25 -7.85 8.11
N ARG A 192 7.07 -6.61 7.63
CA ARG A 192 8.18 -5.68 7.33
C ARG A 192 9.14 -5.52 8.51
N LYS A 193 8.62 -5.21 9.70
CA LYS A 193 9.45 -5.00 10.90
C LYS A 193 10.28 -6.23 11.24
N LEU A 194 9.68 -7.43 11.22
CA LEU A 194 10.39 -8.68 11.50
C LEU A 194 11.41 -9.01 10.40
N THR A 195 11.07 -8.73 9.14
CA THR A 195 11.98 -8.91 8.02
C THR A 195 13.19 -7.99 8.13
N LEU A 196 13.01 -6.72 8.49
CA LEU A 196 14.10 -5.76 8.65
C LEU A 196 15.04 -6.10 9.82
N GLN A 197 14.53 -6.74 10.89
CA GLN A 197 15.36 -7.20 12.01
C GLN A 197 16.40 -8.26 11.61
N SER A 198 16.20 -8.94 10.48
CA SER A 198 17.14 -9.95 9.96
C SER A 198 18.20 -9.37 9.01
N ILE A 199 18.17 -8.06 8.74
CA ILE A 199 19.16 -7.40 7.89
C ILE A 199 20.34 -6.93 8.75
N ASP A 200 21.54 -7.38 8.43
CA ASP A 200 22.76 -6.75 8.90
C ASP A 200 23.09 -5.58 7.96
N PHE A 201 22.75 -4.36 8.39
CA PHE A 201 22.99 -3.14 7.59
C PHE A 201 24.47 -2.77 7.47
N HIS A 202 25.38 -3.46 8.14
CA HIS A 202 26.84 -3.22 8.09
C HIS A 202 27.54 -4.00 6.98
N GLU A 203 26.91 -5.05 6.41
CA GLU A 203 27.52 -5.90 5.38
C GLU A 203 27.17 -5.49 3.93
N VAL A 204 26.40 -4.41 3.73
CA VAL A 204 25.98 -4.02 2.37
C VAL A 204 26.73 -2.78 1.93
N GLN A 205 27.71 -3.00 1.04
CA GLN A 205 28.40 -1.99 0.25
C GLN A 205 27.74 -1.80 -1.10
#